data_c86dff04573ed77623efcb5823de2e4d
#
_entry.id   c86dff04573ed77623efcb5823de2e4d
#
_cell.length_a   1.000
_cell.length_b   1.000
_cell.length_c   1.000
_cell.angle_alpha   90.00
_cell.angle_beta   90.00
_cell.angle_gamma   90.00
#
_symmetry.space_group_name_H-M   'P 1'
#
loop_
_entity.id
_entity.type
_entity.pdbx_description
1 polymer ?
#
loop_
_entity_poly.entity_id
_entity_poly.type
_entity_poly.pdbx_seq_one_letter_code
_entity_poly.pdbx_strand_id
1 'polypeptide(L)'
;ATATPVPADLRIARRDPYALRYVAVLVFAVALIFGSIWRVGSVANMTPGAGDGLAAGPVWEGWAESPRYTGRPTIYLNDIGEGALDLPAGSLITLRMYGEVGALTVAETVSGRTGEVPAASDPEQDFTVIQSGEITINGPGGRSWDVAVLPDTAPQVSILRAPEASALGEMPLPF
;
A
#
# COMPACT_ATOMS: atom_id res chain seq x y z
N ALA A 1 -60.07 15.33 -33.94
CA ALA A 1 -59.07 14.75 -34.85
C ALA A 1 -58.40 13.62 -34.14
N THR A 2 -58.77 12.35 -34.51
CA THR A 2 -58.18 11.13 -34.01
C THR A 2 -56.89 10.84 -34.81
N ALA A 3 -55.75 10.88 -34.14
CA ALA A 3 -54.48 10.55 -34.75
C ALA A 3 -54.42 9.00 -35.04
N THR A 4 -54.26 8.65 -36.31
CA THR A 4 -54.08 7.26 -36.74
C THR A 4 -52.69 6.78 -36.33
N PRO A 5 -52.56 5.66 -35.62
CA PRO A 5 -51.24 5.17 -35.25
C PRO A 5 -50.48 4.68 -36.50
N VAL A 6 -49.29 5.24 -36.74
CA VAL A 6 -48.42 4.78 -37.83
C VAL A 6 -47.79 3.49 -37.39
N PRO A 7 -47.96 2.36 -38.13
CA PRO A 7 -47.30 1.09 -37.79
C PRO A 7 -45.79 1.25 -37.98
N ALA A 8 -45.04 1.00 -36.91
CA ALA A 8 -43.59 0.96 -36.97
C ALA A 8 -43.17 -0.30 -37.76
N ASP A 9 -42.78 -0.11 -39.03
CA ASP A 9 -42.25 -1.22 -39.85
C ASP A 9 -40.81 -1.53 -39.44
N LEU A 10 -40.67 -2.41 -38.47
CA LEU A 10 -39.40 -2.87 -37.94
C LEU A 10 -38.73 -3.94 -38.86
N ARG A 11 -38.51 -3.61 -40.15
CA ARG A 11 -37.77 -4.49 -41.06
C ARG A 11 -36.28 -4.54 -40.74
N ILE A 12 -35.94 -4.91 -39.50
CA ILE A 12 -34.58 -5.02 -38.99
C ILE A 12 -33.76 -6.03 -39.80
N ALA A 13 -34.41 -7.09 -40.31
CA ALA A 13 -33.76 -8.14 -41.13
C ALA A 13 -33.12 -7.60 -42.43
N ARG A 14 -33.63 -6.50 -43.01
CA ARG A 14 -33.04 -5.87 -44.22
C ARG A 14 -31.80 -5.04 -43.93
N ARG A 15 -31.63 -4.57 -42.70
CA ARG A 15 -30.47 -3.77 -42.26
C ARG A 15 -29.33 -4.61 -41.67
N ASP A 16 -29.61 -5.90 -41.40
CA ASP A 16 -28.64 -6.82 -40.81
C ASP A 16 -28.54 -8.10 -41.65
N PRO A 17 -27.91 -8.04 -42.86
CA PRO A 17 -27.78 -9.15 -43.75
C PRO A 17 -26.91 -10.30 -43.19
N TYR A 18 -26.07 -10.03 -42.22
CA TYR A 18 -25.19 -11.01 -41.58
C TYR A 18 -25.74 -11.51 -40.23
N ALA A 19 -26.95 -11.14 -39.89
CA ALA A 19 -27.58 -11.53 -38.63
C ALA A 19 -26.75 -11.23 -37.36
N LEU A 20 -25.95 -10.15 -37.39
CA LEU A 20 -25.08 -9.71 -36.32
C LEU A 20 -25.81 -9.48 -35.00
N ARG A 21 -27.12 -9.21 -35.07
CA ARG A 21 -28.00 -9.13 -33.88
C ARG A 21 -27.97 -10.41 -33.02
N TYR A 22 -27.88 -11.59 -33.65
CA TYR A 22 -27.83 -12.83 -32.89
C TYR A 22 -26.45 -13.04 -32.25
N VAL A 23 -25.38 -12.56 -32.90
CA VAL A 23 -24.06 -12.53 -32.32
C VAL A 23 -24.02 -11.59 -31.13
N ALA A 24 -24.61 -10.40 -31.24
CA ALA A 24 -24.71 -9.46 -30.14
C ALA A 24 -25.48 -10.03 -28.94
N VAL A 25 -26.62 -10.71 -29.19
CA VAL A 25 -27.42 -11.39 -28.16
C VAL A 25 -26.62 -12.53 -27.51
N LEU A 26 -25.88 -13.32 -28.30
CA LEU A 26 -25.03 -14.39 -27.78
C LEU A 26 -23.91 -13.83 -26.88
N VAL A 27 -23.20 -12.79 -27.34
CA VAL A 27 -22.15 -12.13 -26.56
C VAL A 27 -22.72 -11.55 -25.27
N PHE A 28 -23.89 -10.93 -25.33
CA PHE A 28 -24.60 -10.42 -24.16
C PHE A 28 -24.97 -11.54 -23.19
N ALA A 29 -25.51 -12.66 -23.69
CA ALA A 29 -25.85 -13.80 -22.84
C ALA A 29 -24.60 -14.42 -22.18
N VAL A 30 -23.49 -14.56 -22.92
CA VAL A 30 -22.23 -15.03 -22.37
C VAL A 30 -21.72 -14.06 -21.31
N ALA A 31 -21.79 -12.75 -21.56
CA ALA A 31 -21.40 -11.73 -20.60
C ALA A 31 -22.26 -11.76 -19.32
N LEU A 32 -23.56 -12.10 -19.43
CA LEU A 32 -24.42 -12.29 -18.26
C LEU A 32 -24.09 -13.54 -17.45
N ILE A 33 -23.73 -14.65 -18.13
CA ILE A 33 -23.43 -15.94 -17.47
C ILE A 33 -22.06 -15.90 -16.80
N PHE A 34 -21.05 -15.34 -17.48
CA PHE A 34 -19.66 -15.30 -17.02
C PHE A 34 -19.26 -13.95 -16.41
N GLY A 35 -20.03 -12.88 -16.67
CA GLY A 35 -19.82 -11.57 -16.09
C GLY A 35 -20.37 -11.53 -14.67
N SER A 36 -19.52 -11.20 -13.71
CA SER A 36 -19.95 -10.97 -12.33
C SER A 36 -20.78 -9.69 -12.26
N ILE A 37 -22.09 -9.82 -12.09
CA ILE A 37 -23.04 -8.69 -11.93
C ILE A 37 -22.61 -7.80 -10.75
N TRP A 38 -21.94 -8.38 -9.75
CA TRP A 38 -21.41 -7.66 -8.60
C TRP A 38 -20.27 -6.69 -8.95
N ARG A 39 -19.61 -6.87 -10.10
CA ARG A 39 -18.59 -5.93 -10.60
C ARG A 39 -19.17 -4.78 -11.44
N VAL A 40 -20.42 -4.85 -11.86
CA VAL A 40 -21.06 -3.76 -12.60
C VAL A 40 -21.24 -2.54 -11.71
N GLY A 41 -21.35 -2.71 -10.39
CA GLY A 41 -21.36 -1.60 -9.43
C GLY A 41 -20.10 -0.72 -9.49
N SER A 42 -18.94 -1.30 -9.81
CA SER A 42 -17.70 -0.52 -9.97
C SER A 42 -17.67 0.28 -11.29
N VAL A 43 -18.38 -0.17 -12.32
CA VAL A 43 -18.48 0.55 -13.59
C VAL A 43 -19.57 1.62 -13.54
N ALA A 44 -20.64 1.42 -12.77
CA ALA A 44 -21.67 2.44 -12.53
C ALA A 44 -21.11 3.67 -11.78
N ASN A 45 -20.02 3.49 -11.04
CA ASN A 45 -19.26 4.58 -10.41
C ASN A 45 -18.24 5.23 -11.35
N MET A 46 -18.06 4.72 -12.59
CA MET A 46 -17.28 5.35 -13.65
C MET A 46 -18.17 6.27 -14.51
N THR A 47 -18.78 7.27 -13.91
CA THR A 47 -19.45 8.33 -14.69
C THR A 47 -18.36 9.12 -15.44
N PRO A 48 -18.51 9.38 -16.77
CA PRO A 48 -17.60 10.29 -17.48
C PRO A 48 -17.73 11.69 -16.85
N GLY A 49 -16.71 12.12 -16.13
CA GLY A 49 -16.71 13.33 -15.30
C GLY A 49 -16.53 13.05 -13.80
N ALA A 50 -16.67 11.79 -13.35
CA ALA A 50 -16.35 11.38 -11.99
C ALA A 50 -14.91 10.81 -11.89
N GLY A 51 -13.98 11.39 -12.64
CA GLY A 51 -12.54 11.18 -12.45
C GLY A 51 -12.07 11.55 -11.04
N ASP A 52 -12.88 12.33 -10.34
CA ASP A 52 -12.67 12.69 -8.93
C ASP A 52 -13.32 11.68 -7.94
N GLY A 53 -14.11 10.73 -8.43
CA GLY A 53 -14.86 9.80 -7.57
C GLY A 53 -14.07 8.56 -7.10
N LEU A 54 -12.91 8.28 -7.66
CA LEU A 54 -12.03 7.20 -7.18
C LEU A 54 -11.04 7.66 -6.11
N ALA A 55 -10.99 8.97 -5.86
CA ALA A 55 -10.23 9.56 -4.77
C ALA A 55 -11.11 10.62 -4.07
N ALA A 56 -12.34 10.27 -3.73
CA ALA A 56 -13.25 11.19 -3.02
C ALA A 56 -12.87 11.45 -1.56
N GLY A 57 -11.63 11.15 -1.19
CA GLY A 57 -11.08 11.39 0.13
C GLY A 57 -9.56 11.48 0.11
N PRO A 58 -8.98 11.99 1.18
CA PRO A 58 -7.53 11.98 1.34
C PRO A 58 -7.04 10.52 1.39
N VAL A 59 -5.91 10.27 0.72
CA VAL A 59 -5.27 8.96 0.64
C VAL A 59 -3.81 9.12 1.05
N TRP A 60 -3.25 8.10 1.65
CA TRP A 60 -1.84 8.08 2.03
C TRP A 60 -1.16 6.79 1.57
N GLU A 61 0.14 6.85 1.41
CA GLU A 61 1.03 5.74 1.17
C GLU A 61 2.21 5.82 2.13
N GLY A 62 2.69 4.66 2.58
CA GLY A 62 3.79 4.62 3.53
C GLY A 62 4.72 3.44 3.32
N TRP A 63 6.01 3.69 3.50
CA TRP A 63 7.07 2.69 3.42
C TRP A 63 7.94 2.73 4.66
N ALA A 64 8.30 1.55 5.16
CA ALA A 64 9.32 1.39 6.18
C ALA A 64 10.52 0.65 5.56
N GLU A 65 11.61 1.36 5.34
CA GLU A 65 12.84 0.81 4.80
C GLU A 65 13.81 0.49 5.92
N SER A 66 14.09 -0.80 6.10
CA SER A 66 15.08 -1.25 7.08
C SER A 66 16.50 -0.91 6.63
N PRO A 67 17.44 -0.66 7.56
CA PRO A 67 18.84 -0.45 7.20
C PRO A 67 19.38 -1.61 6.35
N ARG A 68 20.17 -1.29 5.33
CA ARG A 68 20.66 -2.26 4.32
C ARG A 68 21.39 -3.45 4.92
N TYR A 69 22.11 -3.25 6.02
CA TYR A 69 22.85 -4.33 6.68
C TYR A 69 21.95 -5.42 7.28
N THR A 70 20.67 -5.12 7.50
CA THR A 70 19.72 -6.09 8.05
C THR A 70 19.24 -7.11 7.01
N GLY A 71 19.37 -6.80 5.71
CA GLY A 71 18.87 -7.64 4.61
C GLY A 71 17.34 -7.78 4.58
N ARG A 72 16.62 -7.00 5.37
CA ARG A 72 15.15 -7.03 5.40
C ARG A 72 14.56 -6.27 4.22
N PRO A 73 13.46 -6.75 3.63
CA PRO A 73 12.77 -6.03 2.58
C PRO A 73 12.08 -4.77 3.13
N THR A 74 11.82 -3.81 2.25
CA THR A 74 10.96 -2.67 2.53
C THR A 74 9.53 -3.14 2.79
N ILE A 75 8.92 -2.61 3.82
CA ILE A 75 7.54 -2.90 4.23
C ILE A 75 6.64 -1.79 3.69
N TYR A 76 5.56 -2.17 2.99
CA TYR A 76 4.52 -1.24 2.58
C TYR A 76 3.46 -1.16 3.68
N LEU A 77 3.35 0.00 4.35
CA LEU A 77 2.51 0.17 5.53
C LEU A 77 1.02 0.02 5.24
N ASN A 78 0.60 0.27 3.99
CA ASN A 78 -0.79 0.11 3.60
C ASN A 78 -1.25 -1.35 3.59
N ASP A 79 -0.32 -2.30 3.44
CA ASP A 79 -0.59 -3.74 3.48
C ASP A 79 -0.66 -4.29 4.90
N ILE A 80 -0.19 -3.51 5.89
CA ILE A 80 -0.15 -3.91 7.30
C ILE A 80 -1.35 -3.33 8.02
N GLY A 81 -2.04 -4.17 8.81
CA GLY A 81 -3.09 -3.72 9.72
C GLY A 81 -2.55 -2.81 10.82
N GLU A 82 -3.46 -2.12 11.50
CA GLU A 82 -3.14 -1.37 12.72
C GLU A 82 -2.62 -2.29 13.82
N GLY A 83 -1.77 -1.76 14.71
CA GLY A 83 -1.26 -2.46 15.87
C GLY A 83 0.26 -2.51 15.95
N ALA A 84 0.82 -3.60 16.45
CA ALA A 84 2.26 -3.71 16.69
C ALA A 84 3.07 -3.82 15.38
N LEU A 85 4.17 -3.07 15.30
CA LEU A 85 5.09 -3.05 14.18
C LEU A 85 6.54 -3.08 14.69
N ASP A 86 7.25 -4.17 14.39
CA ASP A 86 8.64 -4.36 14.79
C ASP A 86 9.59 -3.83 13.71
N LEU A 87 10.35 -2.81 14.02
CA LEU A 87 11.31 -2.19 13.09
C LEU A 87 12.73 -2.18 13.68
N PRO A 88 13.77 -2.46 12.88
CA PRO A 88 15.14 -2.23 13.29
C PRO A 88 15.42 -0.75 13.61
N ALA A 89 16.27 -0.49 14.59
CA ALA A 89 16.80 0.84 14.82
C ALA A 89 17.45 1.38 13.53
N GLY A 90 17.18 2.65 13.20
CA GLY A 90 17.67 3.27 11.98
C GLY A 90 16.81 3.00 10.73
N SER A 91 15.64 2.37 10.87
CA SER A 91 14.68 2.25 9.76
C SER A 91 14.17 3.62 9.33
N LEU A 92 14.09 3.86 8.01
CA LEU A 92 13.54 5.08 7.44
C LEU A 92 12.05 4.88 7.15
N ILE A 93 11.23 5.76 7.66
CA ILE A 93 9.81 5.84 7.33
C ILE A 93 9.62 6.96 6.33
N THR A 94 8.97 6.66 5.21
CA THR A 94 8.53 7.64 4.21
C THR A 94 7.02 7.57 4.11
N LEU A 95 6.34 8.69 4.33
CA LEU A 95 4.89 8.83 4.22
C LEU A 95 4.57 9.87 3.16
N ARG A 96 3.63 9.57 2.28
CA ARG A 96 3.08 10.50 1.29
C ARG A 96 1.59 10.61 1.47
N MET A 97 1.12 11.82 1.60
CA MET A 97 -0.29 12.14 1.78
C MET A 97 -0.82 12.87 0.56
N TYR A 98 -1.96 12.41 0.05
CA TYR A 98 -2.62 12.95 -1.14
C TYR A 98 -3.98 13.51 -0.76
N GLY A 99 -4.38 14.60 -1.41
CA GLY A 99 -5.65 15.28 -1.18
C GLY A 99 -5.44 16.71 -0.70
N GLU A 100 -6.42 17.23 0.02
CA GLU A 100 -6.35 18.58 0.59
C GLU A 100 -5.33 18.62 1.73
N VAL A 101 -4.47 19.65 1.72
CA VAL A 101 -3.46 19.84 2.78
C VAL A 101 -4.14 20.01 4.13
N GLY A 102 -3.76 19.18 5.10
CA GLY A 102 -4.36 19.18 6.43
C GLY A 102 -5.54 18.21 6.61
N ALA A 103 -6.04 17.59 5.55
CA ALA A 103 -7.04 16.53 5.67
C ALA A 103 -6.46 15.26 6.31
N LEU A 104 -5.18 15.01 6.11
CA LEU A 104 -4.37 14.01 6.84
C LEU A 104 -3.25 14.73 7.60
N THR A 105 -2.92 14.22 8.76
CA THR A 105 -1.79 14.69 9.56
C THR A 105 -1.06 13.51 10.18
N VAL A 106 0.27 13.64 10.30
CA VAL A 106 1.12 12.61 10.91
C VAL A 106 1.54 13.06 12.29
N ALA A 107 1.37 12.16 13.26
CA ALA A 107 1.94 12.28 14.59
C ALA A 107 2.86 11.07 14.82
N GLU A 108 4.06 11.30 15.33
CA GLU A 108 5.01 10.23 15.61
C GLU A 108 5.87 10.58 16.83
N THR A 109 6.29 9.54 17.52
CA THR A 109 7.19 9.65 18.68
C THR A 109 8.45 8.81 18.53
N VAL A 110 8.60 8.13 17.39
CA VAL A 110 9.67 7.15 17.14
C VAL A 110 10.99 7.77 16.70
N SER A 111 10.95 8.98 16.15
CA SER A 111 12.16 9.66 15.68
C SER A 111 12.87 10.46 16.77
N GLY A 112 12.18 10.78 17.87
CA GLY A 112 12.71 11.64 18.91
C GLY A 112 13.15 13.03 18.41
N ARG A 113 12.64 13.46 17.25
CA ARG A 113 12.99 14.77 16.65
C ARG A 113 12.60 15.91 17.60
N THR A 114 13.50 16.83 17.80
CA THR A 114 13.30 18.06 18.56
C THR A 114 13.79 19.24 17.74
N GLY A 115 13.14 20.40 17.83
CA GLY A 115 13.52 21.59 17.07
C GLY A 115 12.62 21.82 15.86
N GLU A 116 13.21 22.17 14.72
CA GLU A 116 12.48 22.46 13.48
C GLU A 116 12.02 21.14 12.82
N VAL A 117 10.77 20.78 13.04
CA VAL A 117 10.15 19.56 12.49
C VAL A 117 9.17 19.97 11.38
N PRO A 118 9.09 19.24 10.26
CA PRO A 118 8.08 19.48 9.22
C PRO A 118 6.68 19.55 9.82
N ALA A 119 5.79 20.35 9.22
CA ALA A 119 4.43 20.44 9.70
C ALA A 119 3.75 19.07 9.60
N ALA A 120 2.92 18.71 10.58
CA ALA A 120 2.20 17.44 10.61
C ALA A 120 1.33 17.21 9.36
N SER A 121 0.97 18.28 8.66
CA SER A 121 0.16 18.29 7.45
C SER A 121 0.97 18.34 6.15
N ASP A 122 2.31 18.33 6.23
CA ASP A 122 3.13 18.32 5.02
C ASP A 122 2.88 17.04 4.22
N PRO A 123 2.68 17.14 2.90
CA PRO A 123 2.32 16.00 2.05
C PRO A 123 3.38 14.89 2.02
N GLU A 124 4.61 15.21 2.35
CA GLU A 124 5.73 14.27 2.41
C GLU A 124 6.40 14.34 3.78
N GLN A 125 6.49 13.19 4.43
CA GLN A 125 7.09 13.05 5.75
C GLN A 125 8.13 11.94 5.70
N ASP A 126 9.38 12.30 6.06
CA ASP A 126 10.48 11.35 6.20
C ASP A 126 11.06 11.45 7.62
N PHE A 127 11.19 10.30 8.28
CA PHE A 127 11.80 10.25 9.59
C PHE A 127 12.43 8.89 9.87
N THR A 128 13.46 8.89 10.71
CA THR A 128 14.20 7.69 11.10
C THR A 128 13.71 7.20 12.45
N VAL A 129 13.49 5.91 12.57
CA VAL A 129 13.08 5.23 13.80
C VAL A 129 14.31 5.02 14.68
N ILE A 130 14.36 5.69 15.84
CA ILE A 130 15.46 5.57 16.80
C ILE A 130 15.02 5.03 18.15
N GLN A 131 13.73 5.13 18.46
CA GLN A 131 13.16 4.66 19.72
C GLN A 131 11.78 4.05 19.48
N SER A 132 11.36 3.20 20.42
CA SER A 132 9.99 2.68 20.42
C SER A 132 9.00 3.80 20.71
N GLY A 133 7.82 3.72 20.10
CA GLY A 133 6.81 4.76 20.20
C GLY A 133 5.65 4.47 19.27
N GLU A 134 4.90 5.51 18.91
CA GLU A 134 3.71 5.41 18.08
C GLU A 134 3.88 6.21 16.78
N ILE A 135 3.30 5.68 15.71
CA ILE A 135 3.11 6.39 14.44
C ILE A 135 1.62 6.41 14.17
N THR A 136 1.03 7.60 14.05
CA THR A 136 -0.39 7.78 13.80
C THR A 136 -0.62 8.70 12.61
N ILE A 137 -1.40 8.23 11.64
CA ILE A 137 -1.94 9.03 10.54
C ILE A 137 -3.37 9.38 10.93
N ASN A 138 -3.62 10.65 11.22
CA ASN A 138 -4.94 11.15 11.59
C ASN A 138 -5.69 11.61 10.36
N GLY A 139 -6.99 11.32 10.31
CA GLY A 139 -7.90 11.72 9.23
C GLY A 139 -8.64 10.53 8.62
N PRO A 140 -9.44 10.75 7.58
CA PRO A 140 -10.20 9.68 6.92
C PRO A 140 -9.27 8.61 6.33
N GLY A 141 -9.46 7.35 6.71
CA GLY A 141 -8.61 6.23 6.30
C GLY A 141 -7.22 6.21 6.94
N GLY A 142 -7.01 7.01 7.99
CA GLY A 142 -5.80 6.99 8.79
C GLY A 142 -5.61 5.68 9.54
N ARG A 143 -4.39 5.44 10.05
CA ARG A 143 -4.01 4.24 10.82
C ARG A 143 -3.00 4.59 11.91
N SER A 144 -2.91 3.70 12.90
CA SER A 144 -1.95 3.81 14.00
C SER A 144 -1.17 2.52 14.20
N TRP A 145 0.12 2.66 14.54
CA TRP A 145 1.01 1.54 14.86
C TRP A 145 1.82 1.83 16.10
N ASP A 146 1.86 0.82 16.99
CA ASP A 146 2.79 0.76 18.12
C ASP A 146 4.12 0.19 17.63
N VAL A 147 5.12 1.02 17.49
CA VAL A 147 6.43 0.63 16.95
C VAL A 147 7.34 0.16 18.08
N ALA A 148 7.75 -1.10 18.00
CA ALA A 148 8.81 -1.66 18.85
C ALA A 148 10.13 -1.65 18.07
N VAL A 149 11.13 -0.95 18.63
CA VAL A 149 12.46 -0.89 18.00
C VAL A 149 13.27 -2.12 18.37
N LEU A 150 13.77 -2.81 17.35
CA LEU A 150 14.76 -3.87 17.50
C LEU A 150 16.15 -3.21 17.57
N PRO A 151 16.82 -3.26 18.73
CA PRO A 151 18.13 -2.63 18.88
C PRO A 151 19.19 -3.33 18.03
N ASP A 152 20.12 -2.56 17.51
CA ASP A 152 21.33 -3.09 16.88
C ASP A 152 22.31 -3.51 17.98
N THR A 153 22.73 -4.77 17.95
CA THR A 153 23.68 -5.32 18.90
C THR A 153 24.99 -5.62 18.20
N ALA A 154 26.08 -5.11 18.75
CA ALA A 154 27.41 -5.41 18.22
C ALA A 154 27.68 -6.92 18.21
N PRO A 155 28.31 -7.48 17.17
CA PRO A 155 28.67 -8.88 17.12
C PRO A 155 29.64 -9.21 18.27
N GLN A 156 29.38 -10.32 18.94
CA GLN A 156 30.25 -10.83 20.00
C GLN A 156 30.98 -12.07 19.51
N VAL A 157 32.29 -12.06 19.68
CA VAL A 157 33.13 -13.21 19.38
C VAL A 157 33.71 -13.75 20.71
N SER A 158 33.41 -15.00 21.01
CA SER A 158 34.02 -15.68 22.13
C SER A 158 34.91 -16.82 21.62
N ILE A 159 36.15 -16.87 22.12
CA ILE A 159 37.06 -17.97 21.84
C ILE A 159 36.71 -19.08 22.83
N LEU A 160 36.09 -20.15 22.33
CA LEU A 160 35.65 -21.27 23.15
C LEU A 160 36.83 -22.09 23.66
N ARG A 161 37.99 -22.03 22.99
CA ARG A 161 39.22 -22.71 23.38
C ARG A 161 40.42 -21.85 23.02
N ALA A 162 41.24 -21.53 23.98
CA ALA A 162 42.57 -20.97 23.70
C ALA A 162 43.45 -22.00 23.02
N PRO A 163 44.20 -21.65 21.97
CA PRO A 163 45.18 -22.57 21.41
C PRO A 163 46.22 -22.94 22.48
N GLU A 164 46.46 -24.22 22.67
CA GLU A 164 47.54 -24.67 23.55
C GLU A 164 48.88 -24.33 22.88
N ALA A 165 49.67 -23.52 23.56
CA ALA A 165 51.04 -23.25 23.09
C ALA A 165 51.87 -24.55 23.17
N SER A 166 52.29 -25.04 22.03
CA SER A 166 53.23 -26.19 22.00
C SER A 166 54.63 -25.68 22.28
N ALA A 167 55.34 -26.37 23.14
CA ALA A 167 56.74 -26.07 23.43
C ALA A 167 57.66 -26.23 22.21
N LEU A 168 57.16 -26.78 21.11
CA LEU A 168 57.88 -27.00 19.85
C LEU A 168 57.53 -25.96 18.76
N GLY A 169 56.76 -24.91 19.08
CA GLY A 169 56.43 -23.83 18.14
C GLY A 169 55.42 -24.19 17.05
N GLU A 170 54.88 -25.40 17.03
CA GLU A 170 53.75 -25.75 16.15
C GLU A 170 52.43 -25.48 16.86
N MET A 171 51.64 -24.58 16.27
CA MET A 171 50.30 -24.23 16.76
C MET A 171 49.24 -24.92 15.88
N PRO A 172 48.67 -26.06 16.30
CA PRO A 172 47.59 -26.67 15.56
C PRO A 172 46.34 -25.79 15.69
N LEU A 173 45.88 -25.23 14.57
CA LEU A 173 44.57 -24.58 14.48
C LEU A 173 43.53 -25.66 14.20
N PRO A 174 42.58 -25.93 15.10
CA PRO A 174 41.45 -26.79 14.78
C PRO A 174 40.51 -26.02 13.84
N PHE A 175 40.21 -26.63 12.72
CA PHE A 175 39.21 -26.16 11.77
C PHE A 175 37.81 -26.62 12.18
#